data_9ce4cb456fb0e315d644c6dac0d1e542
#
_entry.id   9ce4cb456fb0e315d644c6dac0d1e542
#
_cell.length_a   1.000
_cell.length_b   1.000
_cell.length_c   1.000
_cell.angle_alpha   90.00
_cell.angle_beta   90.00
_cell.angle_gamma   90.00
#
_symmetry.space_group_name_H-M   'P 1'
#
loop_
_entity.id
_entity.type
_entity.pdbx_description
1 polymer ?
#
loop_
_entity_poly.entity_id
_entity_poly.type
_entity_poly.pdbx_seq_one_letter_code
_entity_poly.pdbx_strand_id
1 'polypeptide(L)'
;MKRVLVTLVLAAVASAECGAQSAAPPVAPLPQAMNAAARASFPEFVELLALPNDAINANDIRKNIAWLEAAFRKRGFETRQLANDGKPLLFAEYPRKVAGAKTVLFYMHFDGQPVIPAQWAQKNPWAATLKQRNAKGEWEEIDLAGLFGAQVDPEWRVFARSSSDDKGPIVMFLAAFDALKATNLEPAFNVKVILDSEEEKGSVNIGKVATAHRELLRADAL
;
A
#
# COMPACT_ATOMS: atom_id res chain seq x y z
N MET A 1 50.88 78.22 1.03
CA MET A 1 49.48 77.78 0.97
C MET A 1 49.46 76.28 0.80
N LYS A 2 49.20 75.51 1.88
CA LYS A 2 49.17 74.05 1.88
C LYS A 2 47.68 73.60 1.85
N ARG A 3 47.27 72.91 0.82
CA ARG A 3 45.91 72.26 0.75
C ARG A 3 45.98 70.93 1.49
N VAL A 4 45.15 70.76 2.49
CA VAL A 4 44.94 69.53 3.19
C VAL A 4 43.75 68.76 2.48
N LEU A 5 44.05 67.58 2.00
CA LEU A 5 43.06 66.69 1.40
C LEU A 5 42.49 65.75 2.51
N VAL A 6 41.22 65.89 2.80
CA VAL A 6 40.53 64.99 3.76
C VAL A 6 39.92 63.86 2.96
N THR A 7 40.43 62.64 3.17
CA THR A 7 39.89 61.43 2.54
C THR A 7 38.81 60.81 3.48
N LEU A 8 37.55 60.80 3.04
CA LEU A 8 36.45 60.12 3.75
C LEU A 8 36.49 58.63 3.42
N VAL A 9 36.73 57.79 4.42
CA VAL A 9 36.61 56.33 4.27
C VAL A 9 35.18 55.94 4.68
N LEU A 10 34.33 55.53 3.72
CA LEU A 10 33.04 54.89 3.99
C LEU A 10 33.32 53.42 4.31
N ALA A 11 33.08 53.01 5.55
CA ALA A 11 32.99 51.59 5.92
C ALA A 11 31.59 51.06 5.60
N ALA A 12 31.48 50.18 4.60
CA ALA A 12 30.27 49.44 4.32
C ALA A 12 30.18 48.27 5.30
N VAL A 13 29.23 48.35 6.22
CA VAL A 13 28.84 47.21 7.09
C VAL A 13 27.96 46.28 6.28
N ALA A 14 28.52 45.16 5.83
CA ALA A 14 27.74 44.08 5.24
C ALA A 14 27.05 43.30 6.37
N SER A 15 25.74 43.49 6.52
CA SER A 15 24.88 42.67 7.36
C SER A 15 24.74 41.31 6.70
N ALA A 16 25.44 40.29 7.20
CA ALA A 16 25.16 38.90 6.83
C ALA A 16 23.84 38.50 7.47
N GLU A 17 22.78 38.46 6.69
CA GLU A 17 21.55 37.76 7.07
C GLU A 17 21.84 36.26 7.11
N CYS A 18 22.06 35.75 8.33
CA CYS A 18 22.10 34.32 8.61
C CYS A 18 20.68 33.79 8.41
N GLY A 19 20.35 33.33 7.19
CA GLY A 19 19.12 32.64 6.90
C GLY A 19 19.03 31.40 7.79
N ALA A 20 18.15 31.44 8.78
CA ALA A 20 17.83 30.25 9.57
C ALA A 20 17.24 29.19 8.60
N GLN A 21 18.07 28.21 8.22
CA GLN A 21 17.60 27.03 7.57
C GLN A 21 16.60 26.36 8.51
N SER A 22 15.32 26.39 8.15
CA SER A 22 14.28 25.64 8.83
C SER A 22 14.70 24.17 8.85
N ALA A 23 15.07 23.66 10.01
CA ALA A 23 15.38 22.25 10.17
C ALA A 23 14.15 21.45 9.75
N ALA A 24 14.32 20.47 8.87
CA ALA A 24 13.25 19.58 8.51
C ALA A 24 12.65 18.96 9.80
N PRO A 25 11.32 18.79 9.87
CA PRO A 25 10.72 18.21 11.06
C PRO A 25 11.34 16.85 11.36
N PRO A 26 11.51 16.49 12.64
CA PRO A 26 12.10 15.22 13.02
C PRO A 26 11.29 14.07 12.43
N VAL A 27 11.99 13.10 11.81
CA VAL A 27 11.37 11.90 11.24
C VAL A 27 10.78 11.06 12.37
N ALA A 28 9.53 10.66 12.24
CA ALA A 28 8.86 9.83 13.25
C ALA A 28 9.57 8.47 13.38
N PRO A 29 9.65 7.87 14.57
CA PRO A 29 10.12 6.49 14.74
C PRO A 29 9.30 5.52 13.89
N LEU A 30 9.95 4.49 13.32
CA LEU A 30 9.30 3.53 12.43
C LEU A 30 8.00 2.91 12.99
N PRO A 31 7.90 2.49 14.26
CA PRO A 31 6.64 1.97 14.80
C PRO A 31 5.48 2.98 14.77
N GLN A 32 5.77 4.26 15.00
CA GLN A 32 4.75 5.31 14.91
C GLN A 32 4.33 5.56 13.46
N ALA A 33 5.30 5.57 12.53
CA ALA A 33 5.04 5.71 11.10
C ALA A 33 4.21 4.52 10.57
N MET A 34 4.50 3.29 11.01
CA MET A 34 3.71 2.10 10.67
C MET A 34 2.26 2.21 11.14
N ASN A 35 2.03 2.62 12.40
CA ASN A 35 0.69 2.82 12.92
C ASN A 35 -0.07 3.94 12.16
N ALA A 36 0.61 5.03 11.83
CA ALA A 36 0.04 6.12 11.06
C ALA A 36 -0.32 5.69 9.63
N ALA A 37 0.58 4.96 8.95
CA ALA A 37 0.36 4.44 7.61
C ALA A 37 -0.79 3.42 7.58
N ALA A 38 -0.86 2.51 8.56
CA ALA A 38 -1.95 1.56 8.68
C ALA A 38 -3.31 2.28 8.81
N ARG A 39 -3.42 3.32 9.64
CA ARG A 39 -4.65 4.10 9.76
C ARG A 39 -4.97 4.86 8.48
N ALA A 40 -3.99 5.47 7.85
CA ALA A 40 -4.16 6.21 6.61
C ALA A 40 -4.58 5.30 5.44
N SER A 41 -4.35 3.99 5.52
CA SER A 41 -4.72 3.02 4.48
C SER A 41 -6.19 2.55 4.57
N PHE A 42 -6.91 2.78 5.66
CA PHE A 42 -8.30 2.31 5.80
C PHE A 42 -9.25 2.81 4.70
N PRO A 43 -9.20 4.06 4.22
CA PRO A 43 -10.02 4.47 3.08
C PRO A 43 -9.75 3.63 1.82
N GLU A 44 -8.49 3.43 1.46
CA GLU A 44 -8.09 2.58 0.33
C GLU A 44 -8.53 1.12 0.54
N PHE A 45 -8.46 0.61 1.77
CA PHE A 45 -8.95 -0.72 2.11
C PHE A 45 -10.46 -0.85 1.87
N VAL A 46 -11.26 0.10 2.35
CA VAL A 46 -12.72 0.10 2.14
C VAL A 46 -13.07 0.20 0.66
N GLU A 47 -12.36 1.04 -0.11
CA GLU A 47 -12.52 1.15 -1.56
C GLU A 47 -12.22 -0.19 -2.27
N LEU A 48 -11.11 -0.84 -1.93
CA LEU A 48 -10.74 -2.12 -2.54
C LEU A 48 -11.75 -3.22 -2.19
N LEU A 49 -12.22 -3.26 -0.93
CA LEU A 49 -13.24 -4.22 -0.49
C LEU A 49 -14.54 -4.08 -1.27
N ALA A 50 -14.93 -2.86 -1.63
CA ALA A 50 -16.16 -2.59 -2.37
C ALA A 50 -16.16 -3.13 -3.81
N LEU A 51 -15.00 -3.54 -4.34
CA LEU A 51 -14.88 -4.16 -5.66
C LEU A 51 -15.16 -5.67 -5.56
N PRO A 52 -16.23 -6.19 -6.16
CA PRO A 52 -16.41 -7.64 -6.29
C PRO A 52 -15.21 -8.28 -6.97
N ASN A 53 -14.83 -9.49 -6.55
CA ASN A 53 -13.58 -10.11 -6.98
C ASN A 53 -13.64 -11.64 -7.17
N ASP A 54 -14.82 -12.20 -7.41
CA ASP A 54 -14.92 -13.61 -7.82
C ASP A 54 -14.23 -13.79 -9.19
N ALA A 55 -13.28 -14.72 -9.27
CA ALA A 55 -12.52 -15.01 -10.49
C ALA A 55 -13.38 -15.53 -11.67
N ILE A 56 -14.63 -15.90 -11.44
CA ILE A 56 -15.59 -16.24 -12.52
C ILE A 56 -15.89 -14.99 -13.36
N ASN A 57 -15.91 -13.81 -12.76
CA ASN A 57 -16.25 -12.56 -13.44
C ASN A 57 -14.99 -11.80 -13.88
N ALA A 58 -14.60 -11.97 -15.13
CA ALA A 58 -13.42 -11.29 -15.69
C ALA A 58 -13.52 -9.74 -15.65
N ASN A 59 -14.73 -9.15 -15.65
CA ASN A 59 -14.90 -7.71 -15.53
C ASN A 59 -14.56 -7.20 -14.13
N ASP A 60 -14.95 -7.95 -13.11
CA ASP A 60 -14.63 -7.57 -11.72
C ASP A 60 -13.15 -7.76 -11.44
N ILE A 61 -12.52 -8.82 -11.97
CA ILE A 61 -11.06 -8.98 -11.93
C ILE A 61 -10.36 -7.79 -12.59
N ARG A 62 -10.83 -7.32 -13.76
CA ARG A 62 -10.25 -6.13 -14.42
C ARG A 62 -10.38 -4.84 -13.61
N LYS A 63 -11.47 -4.64 -12.87
CA LYS A 63 -11.63 -3.48 -11.98
C LYS A 63 -10.64 -3.56 -10.81
N ASN A 64 -10.49 -4.73 -10.20
CA ASN A 64 -9.54 -4.93 -9.12
C ASN A 64 -8.10 -4.67 -9.59
N ILE A 65 -7.69 -5.23 -10.73
CA ILE A 65 -6.32 -5.04 -11.24
C ILE A 65 -6.05 -3.58 -11.59
N ALA A 66 -7.03 -2.84 -12.14
CA ALA A 66 -6.87 -1.42 -12.43
C ALA A 66 -6.67 -0.59 -11.14
N TRP A 67 -7.42 -0.89 -10.09
CA TRP A 67 -7.24 -0.26 -8.77
C TRP A 67 -5.86 -0.59 -8.18
N LEU A 68 -5.46 -1.85 -8.22
CA LEU A 68 -4.17 -2.33 -7.72
C LEU A 68 -3.00 -1.68 -8.46
N GLU A 69 -3.05 -1.61 -9.80
CA GLU A 69 -2.02 -0.90 -10.57
C GLU A 69 -1.86 0.55 -10.13
N ALA A 70 -2.97 1.26 -9.94
CA ALA A 70 -2.94 2.64 -9.48
C ALA A 70 -2.34 2.75 -8.07
N ALA A 71 -2.72 1.86 -7.15
CA ALA A 71 -2.24 1.84 -5.78
C ALA A 71 -0.73 1.53 -5.66
N PHE A 72 -0.23 0.59 -6.46
CA PHE A 72 1.20 0.26 -6.53
C PHE A 72 2.00 1.41 -7.18
N ARG A 73 1.51 1.97 -8.30
CA ARG A 73 2.18 3.10 -8.97
C ARG A 73 2.25 4.35 -8.11
N LYS A 74 1.22 4.65 -7.31
CA LYS A 74 1.21 5.74 -6.33
C LYS A 74 2.40 5.64 -5.35
N ARG A 75 2.87 4.43 -5.08
CA ARG A 75 4.00 4.13 -4.19
C ARG A 75 5.34 3.95 -4.92
N GLY A 76 5.35 4.22 -6.22
CA GLY A 76 6.57 4.21 -7.05
C GLY A 76 6.90 2.86 -7.67
N PHE A 77 6.02 1.87 -7.60
CA PHE A 77 6.22 0.60 -8.31
C PHE A 77 5.98 0.74 -9.81
N GLU A 78 6.75 0.02 -10.59
CA GLU A 78 6.45 -0.30 -11.98
C GLU A 78 5.53 -1.51 -12.03
N THR A 79 4.48 -1.45 -12.85
CA THR A 79 3.47 -2.51 -12.91
C THR A 79 3.34 -3.07 -14.31
N ARG A 80 3.04 -4.37 -14.40
CA ARG A 80 2.76 -5.07 -15.66
C ARG A 80 1.68 -6.11 -15.45
N GLN A 81 0.69 -6.15 -16.33
CA GLN A 81 -0.27 -7.24 -16.37
C GLN A 81 0.35 -8.42 -17.14
N LEU A 82 0.32 -9.60 -16.53
CA LEU A 82 0.77 -10.85 -17.15
C LEU A 82 -0.47 -11.60 -17.65
N ALA A 83 -0.48 -11.92 -18.95
CA ALA A 83 -1.64 -12.54 -19.59
C ALA A 83 -2.00 -13.89 -18.95
N ASN A 84 -3.31 -14.09 -18.66
CA ASN A 84 -3.87 -15.30 -18.07
C ASN A 84 -5.36 -15.44 -18.45
N ASP A 85 -5.67 -16.07 -19.58
CA ASP A 85 -7.01 -16.42 -20.05
C ASP A 85 -8.12 -15.36 -19.78
N GLY A 86 -7.79 -14.08 -20.04
CA GLY A 86 -8.69 -12.93 -19.85
C GLY A 86 -8.78 -12.39 -18.41
N LYS A 87 -8.06 -12.99 -17.48
CA LYS A 87 -7.93 -12.57 -16.07
C LYS A 87 -6.45 -12.40 -15.72
N PRO A 88 -5.80 -11.30 -16.17
CA PRO A 88 -4.36 -11.15 -16.03
C PRO A 88 -3.94 -11.12 -14.56
N LEU A 89 -2.75 -11.67 -14.26
CA LEU A 89 -2.07 -11.44 -13.00
C LEU A 89 -1.45 -10.05 -13.00
N LEU A 90 -1.24 -9.47 -11.84
CA LEU A 90 -0.48 -8.25 -11.71
C LEU A 90 0.93 -8.53 -11.19
N PHE A 91 1.92 -8.14 -11.97
CA PHE A 91 3.31 -8.05 -11.52
C PHE A 91 3.62 -6.59 -11.16
N ALA A 92 4.31 -6.39 -10.03
CA ALA A 92 4.83 -5.10 -9.64
C ALA A 92 6.29 -5.23 -9.17
N GLU A 93 7.12 -4.26 -9.53
CA GLU A 93 8.52 -4.23 -9.13
C GLU A 93 8.88 -2.85 -8.61
N TYR A 94 9.53 -2.79 -7.44
CA TYR A 94 10.07 -1.53 -6.94
C TYR A 94 11.36 -1.23 -7.71
N PRO A 95 11.44 -0.08 -8.42
CA PRO A 95 12.49 0.14 -9.42
C PRO A 95 13.88 0.34 -8.82
N ARG A 96 13.95 0.73 -7.53
CA ARG A 96 15.21 0.87 -6.84
C ARG A 96 15.89 -0.48 -6.67
N LYS A 97 17.09 -0.60 -7.20
CA LYS A 97 17.92 -1.79 -7.04
C LYS A 97 19.00 -1.53 -6.00
N VAL A 98 19.09 -2.46 -5.04
CA VAL A 98 20.16 -2.46 -4.04
C VAL A 98 21.25 -3.40 -4.54
N ALA A 99 22.42 -2.84 -4.88
CA ALA A 99 23.52 -3.63 -5.44
C ALA A 99 23.97 -4.73 -4.45
N GLY A 100 24.07 -5.95 -4.93
CA GLY A 100 24.44 -7.12 -4.13
C GLY A 100 23.40 -7.63 -3.16
N ALA A 101 22.23 -6.95 -3.07
CA ALA A 101 21.16 -7.43 -2.21
C ALA A 101 20.34 -8.55 -2.87
N LYS A 102 19.75 -9.38 -2.04
CA LYS A 102 18.78 -10.41 -2.45
C LYS A 102 17.53 -9.78 -3.05
N THR A 103 16.88 -10.51 -3.93
CA THR A 103 15.55 -10.17 -4.45
C THR A 103 14.51 -11.05 -3.75
N VAL A 104 13.48 -10.44 -3.21
CA VAL A 104 12.32 -11.12 -2.62
C VAL A 104 11.13 -10.91 -3.54
N LEU A 105 10.47 -12.01 -3.91
CA LEU A 105 9.21 -12.00 -4.64
C LEU A 105 8.09 -12.26 -3.64
N PHE A 106 7.21 -11.29 -3.45
CA PHE A 106 6.00 -11.46 -2.64
C PHE A 106 4.89 -12.03 -3.52
N TYR A 107 4.30 -13.12 -3.07
CA TYR A 107 3.10 -13.70 -3.67
C TYR A 107 1.90 -13.33 -2.82
N MET A 108 0.87 -12.82 -3.46
CA MET A 108 -0.45 -12.54 -2.88
C MET A 108 -1.50 -12.80 -3.96
N HIS A 109 -2.80 -12.77 -3.61
CA HIS A 109 -3.86 -12.87 -4.60
C HIS A 109 -4.94 -11.81 -4.37
N PHE A 110 -5.71 -11.49 -5.40
CA PHE A 110 -6.72 -10.45 -5.30
C PHE A 110 -8.13 -10.90 -5.70
N ASP A 111 -8.26 -12.13 -6.18
CA ASP A 111 -9.58 -12.76 -6.31
C ASP A 111 -10.12 -13.20 -4.94
N GLY A 112 -11.35 -13.67 -4.91
CA GLY A 112 -11.99 -14.09 -3.68
C GLY A 112 -13.00 -15.21 -3.94
N GLN A 113 -13.32 -15.95 -2.88
CA GLN A 113 -14.34 -16.99 -2.88
C GLN A 113 -15.68 -16.46 -3.40
N PRO A 114 -16.46 -17.29 -4.09
CA PRO A 114 -17.83 -16.96 -4.47
C PRO A 114 -18.66 -16.49 -3.28
N VAL A 115 -19.62 -15.64 -3.55
CA VAL A 115 -20.52 -15.10 -2.54
C VAL A 115 -21.91 -15.69 -2.71
N ILE A 116 -22.45 -16.25 -1.63
CA ILE A 116 -23.87 -16.65 -1.51
C ILE A 116 -24.52 -15.64 -0.55
N PRO A 117 -25.21 -14.60 -1.04
CA PRO A 117 -25.68 -13.49 -0.20
C PRO A 117 -26.53 -13.92 1.00
N ALA A 118 -27.33 -14.99 0.84
CA ALA A 118 -28.18 -15.53 1.92
C ALA A 118 -27.38 -16.10 3.12
N GLN A 119 -26.08 -16.35 2.95
CA GLN A 119 -25.20 -16.86 4.01
C GLN A 119 -24.42 -15.74 4.73
N TRP A 120 -24.65 -14.49 4.34
CA TRP A 120 -23.97 -13.34 4.93
C TRP A 120 -24.88 -12.62 5.92
N ALA A 121 -24.30 -12.26 7.08
CA ALA A 121 -25.01 -11.45 8.07
C ALA A 121 -25.27 -10.04 7.58
N GLN A 122 -24.38 -9.49 6.74
CA GLN A 122 -24.52 -8.16 6.14
C GLN A 122 -25.20 -8.23 4.77
N LYS A 123 -25.98 -7.21 4.44
CA LYS A 123 -26.77 -7.15 3.19
C LYS A 123 -25.90 -7.21 1.92
N ASN A 124 -24.73 -6.58 1.95
CA ASN A 124 -23.80 -6.58 0.84
C ASN A 124 -22.44 -7.14 1.32
N PRO A 125 -22.03 -8.31 0.86
CA PRO A 125 -20.78 -8.94 1.27
C PRO A 125 -19.50 -8.16 0.94
N TRP A 126 -19.54 -7.26 -0.03
CA TRP A 126 -18.41 -6.39 -0.39
C TRP A 126 -18.44 -5.01 0.28
N ALA A 127 -19.53 -4.66 0.99
CA ALA A 127 -19.54 -3.46 1.80
C ALA A 127 -18.81 -3.72 3.12
N ALA A 128 -17.76 -2.97 3.38
CA ALA A 128 -17.05 -3.05 4.65
C ALA A 128 -17.98 -2.74 5.81
N THR A 129 -18.05 -3.63 6.79
CA THR A 129 -18.83 -3.49 8.01
C THR A 129 -17.91 -3.57 9.21
N LEU A 130 -17.88 -2.54 10.04
CA LEU A 130 -17.08 -2.52 11.27
C LEU A 130 -17.86 -3.15 12.40
N LYS A 131 -17.24 -4.06 13.14
CA LYS A 131 -17.86 -4.76 14.27
C LYS A 131 -16.94 -4.79 15.48
N GLN A 132 -17.58 -4.83 16.65
CA GLN A 132 -16.96 -5.07 17.95
C GLN A 132 -17.61 -6.24 18.67
N ARG A 133 -16.96 -6.73 19.74
CA ARG A 133 -17.57 -7.71 20.64
C ARG A 133 -18.43 -6.98 21.67
N ASN A 134 -19.68 -7.41 21.85
CA ASN A 134 -20.53 -6.95 22.93
C ASN A 134 -20.20 -7.66 24.27
N ALA A 135 -20.88 -7.31 25.34
CA ALA A 135 -20.67 -7.92 26.67
C ALA A 135 -20.92 -9.43 26.72
N LYS A 136 -21.63 -10.01 25.74
CA LYS A 136 -21.87 -11.45 25.61
C LYS A 136 -20.83 -12.14 24.72
N GLY A 137 -19.88 -11.38 24.15
CA GLY A 137 -18.90 -11.88 23.21
C GLY A 137 -19.41 -12.06 21.77
N GLU A 138 -20.60 -11.58 21.45
CA GLU A 138 -21.18 -11.61 20.12
C GLU A 138 -20.70 -10.42 19.30
N TRP A 139 -20.60 -10.59 17.96
CA TRP A 139 -20.27 -9.49 17.07
C TRP A 139 -21.48 -8.59 16.86
N GLU A 140 -21.33 -7.31 17.17
CA GLU A 140 -22.31 -6.26 16.86
C GLU A 140 -21.71 -5.24 15.90
N GLU A 141 -22.52 -4.74 14.99
CA GLU A 141 -22.14 -3.71 14.04
C GLU A 141 -22.05 -2.35 14.71
N ILE A 142 -20.98 -1.62 14.42
CA ILE A 142 -20.75 -0.25 14.86
C ILE A 142 -20.52 0.66 13.67
N ASP A 143 -20.54 1.98 13.89
CA ASP A 143 -20.34 2.95 12.83
C ASP A 143 -18.96 2.78 12.18
N LEU A 144 -18.94 2.55 10.86
CA LEU A 144 -17.72 2.45 10.07
C LEU A 144 -16.85 3.71 10.16
N ALA A 145 -17.45 4.88 10.42
CA ALA A 145 -16.72 6.13 10.62
C ALA A 145 -15.70 6.05 11.77
N GLY A 146 -15.91 5.17 12.75
CA GLY A 146 -14.94 4.90 13.82
C GLY A 146 -13.58 4.46 13.30
N LEU A 147 -13.53 3.76 12.15
CA LEU A 147 -12.30 3.30 11.53
C LEU A 147 -11.38 4.45 11.06
N PHE A 148 -11.97 5.61 10.77
CA PHE A 148 -11.27 6.80 10.30
C PHE A 148 -10.96 7.80 11.43
N GLY A 149 -11.33 7.47 12.67
CA GLY A 149 -11.10 8.29 13.85
C GLY A 149 -9.64 8.35 14.29
N ALA A 150 -9.36 9.26 15.24
CA ALA A 150 -8.02 9.40 15.80
C ALA A 150 -7.55 8.16 16.59
N GLN A 151 -8.49 7.40 17.13
CA GLN A 151 -8.24 6.16 17.85
C GLN A 151 -9.11 5.06 17.28
N VAL A 152 -8.47 3.91 16.98
CA VAL A 152 -9.13 2.69 16.51
C VAL A 152 -8.86 1.62 17.56
N ASP A 153 -9.92 0.99 18.06
CA ASP A 153 -9.79 -0.09 19.00
C ASP A 153 -9.18 -1.31 18.27
N PRO A 154 -8.06 -1.88 18.76
CA PRO A 154 -7.41 -3.02 18.12
C PRO A 154 -8.28 -4.29 18.11
N GLU A 155 -9.34 -4.34 18.93
CA GLU A 155 -10.27 -5.47 18.96
C GLU A 155 -11.40 -5.34 17.92
N TRP A 156 -11.56 -4.21 17.27
CA TRP A 156 -12.51 -4.07 16.18
C TRP A 156 -12.11 -4.91 14.98
N ARG A 157 -13.07 -5.35 14.20
CA ARG A 157 -12.84 -6.13 12.98
C ARG A 157 -13.66 -5.58 11.81
N VAL A 158 -13.05 -5.56 10.64
CA VAL A 158 -13.73 -5.22 9.38
C VAL A 158 -14.20 -6.52 8.74
N PHE A 159 -15.49 -6.62 8.52
CA PHE A 159 -16.13 -7.74 7.85
C PHE A 159 -16.50 -7.37 6.42
N ALA A 160 -15.95 -8.08 5.46
CA ALA A 160 -16.32 -8.06 4.04
C ALA A 160 -15.72 -9.29 3.36
N ARG A 161 -16.17 -9.61 2.13
CA ARG A 161 -15.47 -10.60 1.29
C ARG A 161 -14.02 -10.13 1.08
N SER A 162 -13.08 -11.03 1.21
CA SER A 162 -11.63 -10.80 1.04
C SER A 162 -11.00 -9.82 2.03
N SER A 163 -11.67 -9.48 3.15
CA SER A 163 -11.09 -8.54 4.12
C SER A 163 -9.80 -9.04 4.79
N SER A 164 -9.61 -10.37 4.92
CA SER A 164 -8.37 -10.95 5.40
C SER A 164 -7.67 -11.82 4.37
N ASP A 165 -8.40 -12.32 3.37
CA ASP A 165 -7.94 -13.24 2.34
C ASP A 165 -8.39 -12.75 0.96
N ASP A 166 -7.58 -11.99 0.19
CA ASP A 166 -6.23 -11.53 0.56
C ASP A 166 -6.05 -10.02 0.38
N LYS A 167 -7.17 -9.25 0.23
CA LYS A 167 -7.15 -7.79 0.04
C LYS A 167 -6.56 -7.04 1.24
N GLY A 168 -6.78 -7.56 2.47
CA GLY A 168 -6.19 -6.99 3.67
C GLY A 168 -4.66 -7.02 3.66
N PRO A 169 -4.02 -8.19 3.51
CA PRO A 169 -2.57 -8.33 3.34
C PRO A 169 -1.98 -7.45 2.23
N ILE A 170 -2.66 -7.32 1.07
CA ILE A 170 -2.23 -6.41 0.00
C ILE A 170 -2.16 -4.96 0.51
N VAL A 171 -3.22 -4.48 1.18
CA VAL A 171 -3.23 -3.11 1.72
C VAL A 171 -2.21 -2.94 2.84
N MET A 172 -1.99 -3.95 3.68
CA MET A 172 -0.92 -3.92 4.69
C MET A 172 0.47 -3.81 4.06
N PHE A 173 0.72 -4.53 2.96
CA PHE A 173 1.96 -4.41 2.19
C PHE A 173 2.14 -2.99 1.64
N LEU A 174 1.10 -2.41 1.06
CA LEU A 174 1.13 -1.03 0.54
C LEU A 174 1.37 -0.01 1.67
N ALA A 175 0.73 -0.17 2.83
CA ALA A 175 0.92 0.69 4.00
C ALA A 175 2.35 0.60 4.56
N ALA A 176 3.01 -0.56 4.46
CA ALA A 176 4.42 -0.70 4.85
C ALA A 176 5.33 0.19 3.99
N PHE A 177 5.08 0.32 2.69
CA PHE A 177 5.81 1.25 1.82
C PHE A 177 5.53 2.71 2.16
N ASP A 178 4.29 3.06 2.53
CA ASP A 178 3.96 4.41 3.01
C ASP A 178 4.72 4.74 4.31
N ALA A 179 4.85 3.78 5.24
CA ALA A 179 5.63 3.94 6.47
C ALA A 179 7.13 4.13 6.19
N LEU A 180 7.71 3.33 5.28
CA LEU A 180 9.10 3.48 4.86
C LEU A 180 9.33 4.89 4.29
N LYS A 181 8.47 5.34 3.38
CA LYS A 181 8.54 6.68 2.79
C LYS A 181 8.44 7.78 3.84
N ALA A 182 7.53 7.65 4.81
CA ALA A 182 7.35 8.63 5.89
C ALA A 182 8.58 8.71 6.83
N THR A 183 9.38 7.66 6.89
CA THR A 183 10.60 7.59 7.70
C THR A 183 11.88 7.79 6.88
N ASN A 184 11.78 8.13 5.58
CA ASN A 184 12.90 8.22 4.64
C ASN A 184 13.75 6.93 4.61
N LEU A 185 13.12 5.79 4.90
CA LEU A 185 13.74 4.48 4.79
C LEU A 185 13.38 3.84 3.44
N GLU A 186 14.24 2.94 3.02
CA GLU A 186 14.07 2.17 1.81
C GLU A 186 14.25 0.69 2.11
N PRO A 187 13.64 -0.22 1.33
CA PRO A 187 13.90 -1.65 1.48
C PRO A 187 15.40 -1.95 1.36
N ALA A 188 15.92 -2.83 2.23
CA ALA A 188 17.31 -3.30 2.17
C ALA A 188 17.52 -4.41 1.12
N PHE A 189 16.47 -4.83 0.44
CA PHE A 189 16.46 -5.88 -0.59
C PHE A 189 15.65 -5.42 -1.80
N ASN A 190 15.84 -6.10 -2.94
CA ASN A 190 15.05 -5.83 -4.14
C ASN A 190 13.66 -6.44 -3.99
N VAL A 191 12.62 -5.69 -4.36
CA VAL A 191 11.23 -6.07 -4.13
C VAL A 191 10.54 -6.34 -5.44
N LYS A 192 9.97 -7.53 -5.56
CA LYS A 192 9.02 -7.92 -6.60
C LYS A 192 7.73 -8.41 -5.95
N VAL A 193 6.63 -8.25 -6.65
CA VAL A 193 5.31 -8.70 -6.21
C VAL A 193 4.61 -9.36 -7.39
N ILE A 194 3.97 -10.49 -7.15
CA ILE A 194 3.01 -11.07 -8.08
C ILE A 194 1.67 -11.27 -7.36
N LEU A 195 0.61 -10.78 -7.97
CA LEU A 195 -0.76 -10.91 -7.48
C LEU A 195 -1.52 -11.84 -8.41
N ASP A 196 -1.95 -12.98 -7.86
CA ASP A 196 -2.76 -13.96 -8.60
C ASP A 196 -4.21 -13.49 -8.71
N SER A 197 -4.84 -13.82 -9.80
CA SER A 197 -6.22 -13.48 -10.12
C SER A 197 -7.18 -14.67 -10.02
N GLU A 198 -6.67 -15.86 -9.67
CA GLU A 198 -7.42 -17.13 -9.66
C GLU A 198 -6.97 -18.05 -8.52
N GLU A 199 -6.43 -17.54 -7.43
CA GLU A 199 -5.95 -18.37 -6.31
C GLU A 199 -7.08 -19.21 -5.75
N GLU A 200 -8.23 -18.62 -5.52
CA GLU A 200 -9.44 -19.24 -4.98
C GLU A 200 -10.13 -20.23 -5.95
N LYS A 201 -9.59 -20.34 -7.15
CA LYS A 201 -9.93 -21.36 -8.17
C LYS A 201 -8.80 -22.38 -8.36
N GLY A 202 -7.80 -22.40 -7.45
CA GLY A 202 -6.67 -23.31 -7.47
C GLY A 202 -5.54 -22.89 -8.38
N SER A 203 -5.41 -21.60 -8.71
CA SER A 203 -4.29 -21.02 -9.49
C SER A 203 -3.97 -21.82 -10.77
N VAL A 204 -4.99 -22.24 -11.49
CA VAL A 204 -4.89 -23.27 -12.57
C VAL A 204 -3.88 -22.92 -13.67
N ASN A 205 -3.58 -21.64 -13.85
CA ASN A 205 -2.67 -21.16 -14.89
C ASN A 205 -1.36 -20.59 -14.36
N ILE A 206 -1.18 -20.45 -13.05
CA ILE A 206 0.01 -19.80 -12.46
C ILE A 206 1.33 -20.44 -12.95
N GLY A 207 1.36 -21.75 -13.09
CA GLY A 207 2.54 -22.48 -13.59
C GLY A 207 2.91 -22.10 -15.02
N LYS A 208 1.92 -21.89 -15.92
CA LYS A 208 2.15 -21.43 -17.29
C LYS A 208 2.67 -19.99 -17.30
N VAL A 209 2.06 -19.10 -16.51
CA VAL A 209 2.48 -17.70 -16.39
C VAL A 209 3.89 -17.62 -15.82
N ALA A 210 4.20 -18.37 -14.76
CA ALA A 210 5.52 -18.42 -14.16
C ALA A 210 6.59 -18.91 -15.14
N THR A 211 6.28 -19.92 -15.95
CA THR A 211 7.17 -20.43 -16.98
C THR A 211 7.43 -19.40 -18.07
N ALA A 212 6.36 -18.75 -18.58
CA ALA A 212 6.45 -17.74 -19.64
C ALA A 212 7.21 -16.48 -19.19
N HIS A 213 7.19 -16.16 -17.92
CA HIS A 213 7.80 -14.97 -17.34
C HIS A 213 8.94 -15.27 -16.35
N ARG A 214 9.59 -16.43 -16.51
CA ARG A 214 10.60 -16.94 -15.57
C ARG A 214 11.67 -15.93 -15.19
N GLU A 215 12.25 -15.22 -16.18
CA GLU A 215 13.30 -14.25 -15.92
C GLU A 215 12.76 -13.01 -15.18
N LEU A 216 11.53 -12.59 -15.50
CA LEU A 216 10.87 -11.48 -14.81
C LEU A 216 10.62 -11.82 -13.33
N LEU A 217 10.17 -13.03 -13.05
CA LEU A 217 9.81 -13.51 -11.70
C LEU A 217 11.01 -14.06 -10.92
N ARG A 218 12.20 -14.10 -11.52
CA ARG A 218 13.39 -14.61 -10.84
C ARG A 218 13.64 -13.84 -9.55
N ALA A 219 13.80 -14.57 -8.44
CA ALA A 219 14.07 -14.05 -7.11
C ALA A 219 14.92 -15.02 -6.31
N ASP A 220 15.47 -14.58 -5.19
CA ASP A 220 16.27 -15.40 -4.26
C ASP A 220 15.38 -16.02 -3.17
N ALA A 221 14.21 -15.42 -2.90
CA ALA A 221 13.21 -15.89 -1.94
C ALA A 221 11.79 -15.54 -2.41
N LEU A 222 10.82 -16.35 -1.95
CA LEU A 222 9.38 -16.19 -2.08
C LEU A 222 8.78 -16.12 -0.68
#